data_2d6d223a55c90eed6abde1431b629c72
#
_entry.id   2d6d223a55c90eed6abde1431b629c72
#
_cell.length_a   1.000
_cell.length_b   1.000
_cell.length_c   1.000
_cell.angle_alpha   90.00
_cell.angle_beta   90.00
_cell.angle_gamma   90.00
#
_symmetry.space_group_name_H-M   'P 1'
#
loop_
_entity.id
_entity.type
_entity.pdbx_description
1 polymer ?
#
loop_
_entity_poly.entity_id
_entity_poly.type
_entity_poly.pdbx_seq_one_letter_code
_entity_poly.pdbx_strand_id
1 'polypeptide(L)'
;MSDASAERDPQLPVRDRLLGLVEQILGKPGAARALPLDVRLSELGVTSVAMVHLMLALEAEFAISIPQNDITPENFRSVTSVEALVQKLLAVTR
;
A
#
# COMPACT_ATOMS: atom_id res chain seq x y z
N MET A 1 25.57 -7.40 -4.46
CA MET A 1 24.64 -7.92 -4.95
C MET A 1 23.36 -7.32 -4.74
N SER A 2 22.81 -6.88 -5.61
CA SER A 2 21.55 -6.39 -5.41
C SER A 2 20.60 -7.49 -5.40
N ASP A 3 19.50 -7.31 -4.89
CA ASP A 3 18.54 -8.33 -4.82
C ASP A 3 17.18 -7.72 -4.74
N ALA A 4 16.21 -8.55 -4.58
CA ALA A 4 14.85 -8.10 -4.58
C ALA A 4 14.56 -7.17 -3.42
N SER A 5 15.31 -7.26 -2.36
CA SER A 5 15.02 -6.41 -1.22
C SER A 5 15.30 -4.95 -1.52
N ALA A 6 16.09 -4.67 -2.55
CA ALA A 6 16.31 -3.28 -2.91
C ALA A 6 15.04 -2.60 -3.35
N GLU A 7 14.05 -3.35 -3.82
CA GLU A 7 12.80 -2.77 -4.26
C GLU A 7 11.95 -2.27 -3.13
N ARG A 8 12.16 -2.78 -1.93
CA ARG A 8 11.39 -2.38 -0.77
C ARG A 8 12.32 -1.96 0.35
N ASP A 9 13.24 -1.09 -0.01
CA ASP A 9 14.17 -0.52 0.94
C ASP A 9 13.38 0.18 2.05
N PRO A 10 13.58 -0.17 3.30
CA PRO A 10 12.85 0.50 4.40
C PRO A 10 13.12 1.99 4.47
N GLN A 11 14.16 2.47 3.79
CA GLN A 11 14.45 3.89 3.81
C GLN A 11 13.69 4.67 2.75
N LEU A 12 13.00 3.98 1.84
CA LEU A 12 12.18 4.69 0.86
C LEU A 12 10.99 5.35 1.53
N PRO A 13 10.50 6.46 0.97
CA PRO A 13 9.28 7.07 1.48
C PRO A 13 8.13 6.08 1.49
N VAL A 14 7.21 6.30 2.42
CA VAL A 14 6.05 5.43 2.55
C VAL A 14 5.32 5.28 1.23
N ARG A 15 5.13 6.40 0.50
CA ARG A 15 4.42 6.34 -0.78
C ARG A 15 5.08 5.39 -1.76
N ASP A 16 6.41 5.46 -1.87
CA ASP A 16 7.11 4.62 -2.83
C ASP A 16 6.99 3.15 -2.48
N ARG A 17 7.07 2.83 -1.19
CA ARG A 17 6.91 1.45 -0.75
C ARG A 17 5.48 0.96 -0.99
N LEU A 18 4.50 1.84 -0.72
CA LEU A 18 3.11 1.52 -0.94
C LEU A 18 2.82 1.28 -2.43
N LEU A 19 3.34 2.14 -3.29
CA LEU A 19 3.15 1.99 -4.72
C LEU A 19 3.72 0.67 -5.22
N GLY A 20 4.85 0.24 -4.65
CA GLY A 20 5.41 -1.06 -4.99
C GLY A 20 4.48 -2.21 -4.63
N LEU A 21 3.81 -2.11 -3.49
CA LEU A 21 2.85 -3.14 -3.09
C LEU A 21 1.65 -3.17 -4.01
N VAL A 22 1.12 -2.00 -4.37
CA VAL A 22 -0.03 -1.93 -5.28
C VAL A 22 0.35 -2.50 -6.64
N GLU A 23 1.55 -2.19 -7.11
CA GLU A 23 2.05 -2.72 -8.36
C GLU A 23 2.06 -4.24 -8.35
N GLN A 24 2.54 -4.82 -7.25
CA GLN A 24 2.55 -6.27 -7.11
C GLN A 24 1.14 -6.85 -7.11
N ILE A 25 0.23 -6.21 -6.39
CA ILE A 25 -1.14 -6.68 -6.30
C ILE A 25 -1.81 -6.65 -7.69
N LEU A 26 -1.52 -5.62 -8.46
CA LEU A 26 -2.09 -5.50 -9.80
C LEU A 26 -1.40 -6.41 -10.82
N GLY A 27 -0.22 -6.93 -10.48
CA GLY A 27 0.52 -7.77 -11.40
C GLY A 27 1.04 -7.02 -12.61
N LYS A 28 1.33 -5.74 -12.44
CA LYS A 28 1.79 -4.89 -13.55
C LYS A 28 3.12 -4.25 -13.18
N PRO A 29 4.22 -4.94 -13.40
CA PRO A 29 5.54 -4.39 -13.03
C PRO A 29 5.79 -3.06 -13.74
N GLY A 30 6.31 -2.10 -13.01
CA GLY A 30 6.60 -0.79 -13.56
C GLY A 30 5.42 0.15 -13.63
N ALA A 31 4.23 -0.31 -13.25
CA ALA A 31 3.05 0.55 -13.31
C ALA A 31 3.00 1.58 -12.19
N ALA A 32 3.81 1.40 -11.16
CA ALA A 32 3.70 2.27 -9.98
C ALA A 32 3.87 3.74 -10.33
N ARG A 33 4.75 4.06 -11.25
CA ARG A 33 5.02 5.45 -11.61
C ARG A 33 3.85 6.12 -12.29
N ALA A 34 3.00 5.32 -12.94
CA ALA A 34 1.87 5.85 -13.68
C ALA A 34 0.56 5.73 -12.93
N LEU A 35 0.57 5.20 -11.70
CA LEU A 35 -0.66 5.02 -10.95
C LEU A 35 -1.21 6.36 -10.49
N PRO A 36 -2.46 6.66 -10.81
CA PRO A 36 -3.09 7.88 -10.28
C PRO A 36 -3.32 7.70 -8.78
N LEU A 37 -2.90 8.70 -8.02
CA LEU A 37 -2.92 8.59 -6.56
C LEU A 37 -4.30 8.77 -5.96
N ASP A 38 -5.16 9.53 -6.64
CA ASP A 38 -6.46 9.87 -6.11
C ASP A 38 -7.61 9.11 -6.75
N VAL A 39 -7.31 8.22 -7.67
CA VAL A 39 -8.32 7.38 -8.30
C VAL A 39 -8.62 6.20 -7.40
N ARG A 40 -9.87 5.75 -7.40
CA ARG A 40 -10.26 4.61 -6.56
C ARG A 40 -9.47 3.37 -6.94
N LEU A 41 -8.99 2.67 -5.93
CA LEU A 41 -8.24 1.45 -6.16
C LEU A 41 -9.05 0.43 -6.95
N SER A 42 -10.37 0.39 -6.73
CA SER A 42 -11.22 -0.51 -7.48
C SER A 42 -11.20 -0.20 -8.97
N GLU A 43 -11.07 1.08 -9.32
CA GLU A 43 -11.00 1.47 -10.73
C GLU A 43 -9.64 1.15 -11.34
N LEU A 44 -8.64 0.96 -10.51
CA LEU A 44 -7.32 0.55 -10.98
C LEU A 44 -7.20 -0.96 -11.15
N GLY A 45 -8.23 -1.70 -10.76
CA GLY A 45 -8.23 -3.14 -10.90
C GLY A 45 -8.05 -3.91 -9.61
N VAL A 46 -8.05 -3.22 -8.46
CA VAL A 46 -7.92 -3.89 -7.18
C VAL A 46 -9.29 -4.45 -6.78
N THR A 47 -9.43 -5.76 -6.86
CA THR A 47 -10.67 -6.43 -6.48
C THR A 47 -10.77 -6.53 -4.96
N SER A 48 -11.92 -7.03 -4.47
CA SER A 48 -12.08 -7.24 -3.04
C SER A 48 -11.04 -8.21 -2.48
N VAL A 49 -10.74 -9.28 -3.21
CA VAL A 49 -9.72 -10.23 -2.78
C VAL A 49 -8.35 -9.56 -2.79
N ALA A 50 -8.06 -8.81 -3.85
CA ALA A 50 -6.79 -8.10 -3.93
C ALA A 50 -6.66 -7.08 -2.81
N MET A 51 -7.78 -6.48 -2.39
CA MET A 51 -7.75 -5.53 -1.28
C MET A 51 -7.32 -6.20 0.02
N VAL A 52 -7.81 -7.41 0.27
CA VAL A 52 -7.39 -8.16 1.45
C VAL A 52 -5.89 -8.46 1.39
N HIS A 53 -5.41 -8.85 0.21
CA HIS A 53 -3.98 -9.09 0.05
C HIS A 53 -3.18 -7.82 0.29
N LEU A 54 -3.70 -6.67 -0.15
CA LEU A 54 -3.03 -5.40 0.09
C LEU A 54 -2.95 -5.09 1.58
N MET A 55 -4.03 -5.32 2.31
CA MET A 55 -4.02 -5.10 3.76
C MET A 55 -2.95 -5.93 4.45
N LEU A 56 -2.86 -7.22 4.09
CA LEU A 56 -1.86 -8.10 4.69
C LEU A 56 -0.45 -7.66 4.30
N ALA A 57 -0.28 -7.24 3.06
CA ALA A 57 1.03 -6.78 2.60
C ALA A 57 1.44 -5.50 3.32
N LEU A 58 0.50 -4.61 3.58
CA LEU A 58 0.79 -3.39 4.32
C LEU A 58 1.27 -3.71 5.73
N GLU A 59 0.58 -4.64 6.40
CA GLU A 59 0.99 -5.00 7.75
C GLU A 59 2.39 -5.59 7.78
N ALA A 60 2.70 -6.41 6.78
CA ALA A 60 4.03 -7.02 6.72
C ALA A 60 5.09 -6.00 6.33
N GLU A 61 4.79 -5.15 5.35
CA GLU A 61 5.78 -4.22 4.83
C GLU A 61 6.16 -3.16 5.85
N PHE A 62 5.17 -2.66 6.60
CA PHE A 62 5.38 -1.54 7.50
C PHE A 62 5.41 -1.96 8.96
N ALA A 63 5.30 -3.26 9.23
CA ALA A 63 5.29 -3.79 10.60
C ALA A 63 4.22 -3.10 11.45
N ILE A 64 3.03 -2.98 10.89
CA ILE A 64 1.90 -2.35 11.58
C ILE A 64 0.75 -3.36 11.69
N SER A 65 -0.16 -3.06 12.61
CA SER A 65 -1.43 -3.78 12.67
C SER A 65 -2.53 -2.80 12.33
N ILE A 66 -3.37 -3.17 11.38
CA ILE A 66 -4.48 -2.30 10.97
C ILE A 66 -5.68 -2.63 11.83
N PRO A 67 -6.10 -1.70 12.72
CA PRO A 67 -7.26 -1.98 13.56
C PRO A 67 -8.50 -2.16 12.71
N GLN A 68 -9.40 -3.00 13.18
CA GLN A 68 -10.62 -3.27 12.43
C GLN A 68 -11.42 -2.00 12.18
N ASN A 69 -11.40 -1.07 13.11
CA ASN A 69 -12.12 0.19 12.96
C ASN A 69 -11.56 1.05 11.82
N ASP A 70 -10.32 0.81 11.43
CA ASP A 70 -9.70 1.57 10.35
C ASP A 70 -9.86 0.89 8.98
N ILE A 71 -10.46 -0.28 8.94
CA ILE A 71 -10.73 -0.97 7.68
C ILE A 71 -12.06 -0.43 7.16
N THR A 72 -12.00 0.72 6.52
CA THR A 72 -13.18 1.41 6.01
C THR A 72 -12.99 1.72 4.54
N PRO A 73 -14.09 1.90 3.80
CA PRO A 73 -13.98 2.29 2.39
C PRO A 73 -13.20 3.57 2.20
N GLU A 74 -13.33 4.51 3.12
CA GLU A 74 -12.63 5.78 3.00
C GLU A 74 -11.12 5.61 3.09
N ASN A 75 -10.66 4.79 4.03
CA ASN A 75 -9.24 4.59 4.23
C ASN A 75 -8.59 3.81 3.09
N PHE A 76 -9.35 2.98 2.43
CA PHE A 76 -8.82 2.14 1.36
C PHE A 76 -9.34 2.55 -0.01
N ARG A 77 -9.73 3.81 -0.13
CA ARG A 77 -10.30 4.31 -1.38
C ARG A 77 -9.25 4.48 -2.47
N SER A 78 -8.11 5.05 -2.13
CA SER A 78 -7.09 5.41 -3.11
C SER A 78 -5.71 5.26 -2.48
N VAL A 79 -4.68 5.39 -3.31
CA VAL A 79 -3.31 5.37 -2.80
C VAL A 79 -3.11 6.46 -1.77
N THR A 80 -3.63 7.66 -2.02
CA THR A 80 -3.50 8.76 -1.07
C THR A 80 -4.14 8.42 0.27
N SER A 81 -5.33 7.82 0.25
CA SER A 81 -6.01 7.45 1.49
C SER A 81 -5.23 6.39 2.26
N VAL A 82 -4.73 5.39 1.55
CA VAL A 82 -3.98 4.32 2.20
C VAL A 82 -2.67 4.86 2.76
N GLU A 83 -2.02 5.76 2.05
CA GLU A 83 -0.79 6.36 2.54
C GLU A 83 -1.04 7.10 3.85
N ALA A 84 -2.14 7.86 3.92
CA ALA A 84 -2.47 8.59 5.14
C ALA A 84 -2.71 7.63 6.30
N LEU A 85 -3.39 6.52 6.04
CA LEU A 85 -3.64 5.52 7.06
C LEU A 85 -2.33 4.90 7.56
N VAL A 86 -1.45 4.54 6.64
CA VAL A 86 -0.18 3.94 7.02
C VAL A 86 0.64 4.91 7.87
N GLN A 87 0.68 6.17 7.49
CA GLN A 87 1.44 7.15 8.25
C GLN A 87 0.87 7.35 9.64
N LYS A 88 -0.46 7.36 9.76
CA LYS A 88 -1.10 7.46 11.06
C LYS A 88 -0.73 6.27 11.95
N LEU A 89 -0.77 5.06 11.39
CA LEU A 89 -0.47 3.86 12.17
C LEU A 89 1.00 3.80 12.55
N LEU A 90 1.88 4.24 11.66
CA LEU A 90 3.30 4.30 11.99
C LEU A 90 3.57 5.26 13.14
N ALA A 91 2.87 6.38 13.17
CA ALA A 91 3.06 7.35 14.24
C ALA A 91 2.57 6.79 15.58
N VAL A 92 1.50 6.01 15.56
CA VAL A 92 0.96 5.44 16.80
C VAL A 92 1.83 4.29 17.30
N THR A 93 2.44 3.56 16.38
CA THR A 93 3.18 2.34 16.74
C THR A 93 4.53 2.66 17.39
N ARG A 94 5.04 3.85 17.22
CA ARG A 94 6.35 4.20 17.77
C ARG A 94 6.37 4.35 19.25
#